data_ea60a456f29cabd9756df19116719c3f
#
_entry.id   ea60a456f29cabd9756df19116719c3f
#
_cell.length_a   1.000
_cell.length_b   1.000
_cell.length_c   1.000
_cell.angle_alpha   90.00
_cell.angle_beta   90.00
_cell.angle_gamma   90.00
#
_symmetry.space_group_name_H-M   'P 1'
#
loop_
_entity.id
_entity.type
_entity.pdbx_description
1 polymer ?
#
loop_
_entity_poly.entity_id
_entity_poly.type
_entity_poly.pdbx_seq_one_letter_code
_entity_poly.pdbx_strand_id
1 'polypeptide(L)'
;MKITVLVLINVAIATAFLLYLRKPGRISYYHRGRVWLTWLSIAVITLMDELTSVFYAPAEAYRFIGPSAIVFIAFTAFFIHYMTTRMVEIAEILEHHGLIGGGVYSFSYLVLGPMVSFVAVASIMVDYVLTACISSVSAVLNATSFFPMFHTANMVMVLGIIWAIAGMNILGIRENARFTFAVFIFAAFIFLNLIASGILDLDGASVARLKEGAHHATMRLQTGSWITRYDVFIASIASCILAYSGVESVLQTAGLVRSWKEIGKAYIFLALTVGLVTPTVAALALSAPIDFSLHEGDLITYYATLVNGKLFGIVVAGLASFALIMAVNTAFVASSELIERVAHRYGFLWMIATNRRQSLYRIHILNALFFSSIILITQGSQMILADMYALGLIASFSINMGSLIIYRYFRGTKDVIPFNTNRVITLLIWIVFVSCFIFLAIRKPHGTMLWASVTGIVLFAGFLVAQKRAPEIKEIEKTDSEMDLILSLAQSSAPEVKLFFLRPREMAWGTAKDNEAYITFYSPRQGTPHKLAQNHFRLALAKSDLYSRILAVLKVVEYEMPDRQVTVYIGWPMSSWLDRISIGVMVFKLMRLPRLFPNFQFNINYPGRGIS
;
A
#
# COMPACT_ATOMS: atom_id res chain seq x y z
N MET A 1 20.70 39.04 -12.35
CA MET A 1 20.56 37.71 -12.98
C MET A 1 19.57 36.81 -12.20
N LYS A 2 19.73 36.61 -10.85
CA LYS A 2 18.83 35.77 -10.05
C LYS A 2 17.35 36.19 -10.17
N ILE A 3 17.01 37.46 -9.94
CA ILE A 3 15.64 37.97 -10.01
C ILE A 3 15.02 37.74 -11.41
N THR A 4 15.78 37.99 -12.47
CA THR A 4 15.29 37.80 -13.87
C THR A 4 14.94 36.32 -14.12
N VAL A 5 15.80 35.38 -13.67
CA VAL A 5 15.55 33.94 -13.82
C VAL A 5 14.31 33.53 -13.05
N LEU A 6 14.15 33.99 -11.80
CA LEU A 6 12.97 33.70 -10.98
C LEU A 6 11.68 34.26 -11.62
N VAL A 7 11.70 35.48 -12.16
CA VAL A 7 10.55 36.05 -12.86
C VAL A 7 10.17 35.21 -14.08
N LEU A 8 11.15 34.79 -14.89
CA LEU A 8 10.91 33.93 -16.07
C LEU A 8 10.30 32.57 -15.66
N ILE A 9 10.83 31.94 -14.62
CA ILE A 9 10.28 30.68 -14.11
C ILE A 9 8.84 30.88 -13.65
N ASN A 10 8.55 31.92 -12.88
CA ASN A 10 7.20 32.17 -12.36
C ASN A 10 6.21 32.46 -13.50
N VAL A 11 6.60 33.24 -14.53
CA VAL A 11 5.78 33.49 -15.70
C VAL A 11 5.53 32.20 -16.49
N ALA A 12 6.55 31.36 -16.68
CA ALA A 12 6.42 30.09 -17.38
C ALA A 12 5.44 29.13 -16.62
N ILE A 13 5.58 29.03 -15.31
CA ILE A 13 4.70 28.19 -14.46
C ILE A 13 3.26 28.73 -14.55
N ALA A 14 3.05 30.03 -14.33
CA ALA A 14 1.73 30.65 -14.42
C ALA A 14 1.06 30.41 -15.78
N THR A 15 1.83 30.57 -16.85
CA THR A 15 1.33 30.36 -18.23
C THR A 15 0.95 28.88 -18.43
N ALA A 16 1.80 27.92 -17.99
CA ALA A 16 1.54 26.51 -18.12
C ALA A 16 0.25 26.11 -17.38
N PHE A 17 0.06 26.56 -16.14
CA PHE A 17 -1.16 26.28 -15.36
C PHE A 17 -2.40 26.92 -15.96
N LEU A 18 -2.34 28.16 -16.43
CA LEU A 18 -3.46 28.83 -17.08
C LEU A 18 -3.89 28.10 -18.36
N LEU A 19 -2.93 27.69 -19.20
CA LEU A 19 -3.20 26.93 -20.42
C LEU A 19 -3.81 25.54 -20.09
N TYR A 20 -3.31 24.92 -19.05
CA TYR A 20 -3.82 23.60 -18.61
C TYR A 20 -5.25 23.69 -18.09
N LEU A 21 -5.56 24.67 -17.23
CA LEU A 21 -6.86 24.82 -16.57
C LEU A 21 -7.96 25.34 -17.53
N ARG A 22 -7.61 25.93 -18.67
CA ARG A 22 -8.60 26.33 -19.69
C ARG A 22 -9.43 25.18 -20.25
N LYS A 23 -8.93 23.93 -20.18
CA LYS A 23 -9.65 22.76 -20.71
C LYS A 23 -10.59 22.18 -19.66
N PRO A 24 -11.91 22.05 -19.94
CA PRO A 24 -12.87 21.48 -19.00
C PRO A 24 -12.58 19.98 -18.72
N GLY A 25 -13.01 19.48 -17.56
CA GLY A 25 -12.90 18.06 -17.19
C GLY A 25 -11.50 17.59 -16.76
N ARG A 26 -10.56 18.53 -16.51
CA ARG A 26 -9.18 18.19 -16.09
C ARG A 26 -9.06 17.73 -14.64
N ILE A 27 -9.99 18.15 -13.79
CA ILE A 27 -9.99 17.81 -12.35
C ILE A 27 -10.99 16.67 -12.08
N SER A 28 -12.21 16.81 -12.56
CA SER A 28 -13.27 15.82 -12.40
C SER A 28 -14.22 15.86 -13.58
N TYR A 29 -14.90 14.73 -13.83
CA TYR A 29 -15.90 14.62 -14.88
C TYR A 29 -17.08 13.78 -14.43
N TYR A 30 -18.26 14.06 -15.00
CA TYR A 30 -19.49 13.32 -14.69
C TYR A 30 -19.70 12.21 -15.71
N HIS A 31 -19.91 10.96 -15.22
CA HIS A 31 -20.21 9.83 -16.09
C HIS A 31 -21.13 8.83 -15.38
N ARG A 32 -22.21 8.45 -16.06
CA ARG A 32 -23.20 7.49 -15.57
C ARG A 32 -23.70 7.73 -14.13
N GLY A 33 -24.08 8.96 -13.83
CA GLY A 33 -24.66 9.31 -12.52
C GLY A 33 -23.64 9.50 -11.39
N ARG A 34 -22.32 9.39 -11.65
CA ARG A 34 -21.26 9.55 -10.66
C ARG A 34 -20.20 10.56 -11.11
N VAL A 35 -19.67 11.33 -10.16
CA VAL A 35 -18.49 12.19 -10.37
C VAL A 35 -17.24 11.35 -10.19
N TRP A 36 -16.36 11.35 -11.19
CA TRP A 36 -15.07 10.68 -11.18
C TRP A 36 -13.95 11.71 -11.13
N LEU A 37 -12.91 11.44 -10.36
CA LEU A 37 -11.69 12.22 -10.41
C LEU A 37 -10.81 11.78 -11.59
N THR A 38 -9.98 12.69 -12.06
CA THR A 38 -8.95 12.37 -13.05
C THR A 38 -7.69 11.87 -12.35
N TRP A 39 -6.79 11.24 -13.10
CA TRP A 39 -5.48 10.84 -12.60
C TRP A 39 -4.71 12.01 -11.96
N LEU A 40 -4.85 13.23 -12.52
CA LEU A 40 -4.18 14.41 -11.99
C LEU A 40 -4.74 14.80 -10.61
N SER A 41 -6.05 14.72 -10.42
CA SER A 41 -6.65 15.06 -9.12
C SER A 41 -6.19 14.09 -8.02
N ILE A 42 -6.14 12.80 -8.32
CA ILE A 42 -5.59 11.80 -7.38
C ILE A 42 -4.10 12.07 -7.13
N ALA A 43 -3.33 12.28 -8.20
CA ALA A 43 -1.91 12.58 -8.07
C ALA A 43 -1.66 13.83 -7.21
N VAL A 44 -2.46 14.90 -7.37
CA VAL A 44 -2.30 16.12 -6.57
C VAL A 44 -2.74 15.94 -5.13
N ILE A 45 -3.81 15.18 -4.85
CA ILE A 45 -4.23 14.87 -3.48
C ILE A 45 -3.12 14.08 -2.77
N THR A 46 -2.59 13.04 -3.41
CA THR A 46 -1.50 12.23 -2.85
C THR A 46 -0.19 13.01 -2.75
N LEU A 47 0.10 13.87 -3.74
CA LEU A 47 1.30 14.70 -3.74
C LEU A 47 1.35 15.63 -2.52
N MET A 48 0.21 16.15 -2.06
CA MET A 48 0.18 16.98 -0.84
C MET A 48 0.64 16.20 0.39
N ASP A 49 0.33 14.92 0.48
CA ASP A 49 0.79 14.03 1.53
C ASP A 49 2.29 13.70 1.35
N GLU A 50 2.68 13.21 0.19
CA GLU A 50 4.06 12.79 -0.10
C GLU A 50 5.06 13.96 -0.06
N LEU A 51 4.69 15.15 -0.58
CA LEU A 51 5.56 16.32 -0.62
C LEU A 51 5.82 16.91 0.77
N THR A 52 4.89 16.75 1.71
CA THR A 52 5.07 17.25 3.08
C THR A 52 6.21 16.58 3.82
N SER A 53 6.58 15.36 3.43
CA SER A 53 7.72 14.63 4.01
C SER A 53 9.06 15.36 3.81
N VAL A 54 9.18 16.25 2.82
CA VAL A 54 10.39 17.07 2.60
C VAL A 54 10.71 17.97 3.80
N PHE A 55 9.72 18.35 4.61
CA PHE A 55 9.91 19.26 5.74
C PHE A 55 10.48 18.58 7.00
N TYR A 56 10.45 17.24 7.09
CA TYR A 56 10.98 16.51 8.25
C TYR A 56 11.95 15.37 7.91
N ALA A 57 11.77 14.70 6.78
CA ALA A 57 12.53 13.50 6.46
C ALA A 57 14.02 13.75 6.14
N PRO A 58 14.45 14.85 5.48
CA PRO A 58 15.87 15.09 5.23
C PRO A 58 16.71 15.26 6.51
N ALA A 59 16.18 15.95 7.52
CA ALA A 59 16.86 16.09 8.81
C ALA A 59 16.97 14.75 9.54
N GLU A 60 15.89 13.94 9.54
CA GLU A 60 15.89 12.60 10.10
C GLU A 60 16.89 11.67 9.39
N ALA A 61 16.94 11.69 8.07
CA ALA A 61 17.90 10.89 7.31
C ALA A 61 19.35 11.31 7.64
N TYR A 62 19.62 12.62 7.69
CA TYR A 62 20.95 13.14 8.02
C TYR A 62 21.38 12.74 9.43
N ARG A 63 20.48 12.76 10.40
CA ARG A 63 20.78 12.32 11.78
C ARG A 63 21.30 10.88 11.84
N PHE A 64 20.78 9.98 10.99
CA PHE A 64 21.14 8.56 10.99
C PHE A 64 22.38 8.22 10.17
N ILE A 65 22.47 8.77 8.96
CA ILE A 65 23.51 8.39 7.99
C ILE A 65 24.45 9.52 7.63
N GLY A 66 24.28 10.69 8.27
CA GLY A 66 25.14 11.85 8.07
C GLY A 66 25.12 12.36 6.61
N PRO A 67 26.26 12.88 6.10
CA PRO A 67 26.34 13.45 4.75
C PRO A 67 25.90 12.50 3.62
N SER A 68 25.95 11.18 3.85
CA SER A 68 25.47 10.18 2.88
C SER A 68 23.97 10.32 2.56
N ALA A 69 23.18 10.99 3.42
CA ALA A 69 21.75 11.24 3.21
C ALA A 69 21.48 11.93 1.87
N ILE A 70 22.35 12.84 1.42
CA ILE A 70 22.25 13.55 0.13
C ILE A 70 22.06 12.57 -1.03
N VAL A 71 22.86 11.50 -1.06
CA VAL A 71 22.81 10.52 -2.16
C VAL A 71 21.68 9.51 -1.95
N PHE A 72 21.50 9.04 -0.71
CA PHE A 72 20.56 7.99 -0.44
C PHE A 72 19.09 8.43 -0.48
N ILE A 73 18.79 9.71 -0.22
CA ILE A 73 17.45 10.26 -0.47
C ILE A 73 17.12 10.15 -1.97
N ALA A 74 18.04 10.52 -2.87
CA ALA A 74 17.84 10.42 -4.32
C ALA A 74 17.73 8.95 -4.79
N PHE A 75 18.58 8.07 -4.26
CA PHE A 75 18.50 6.64 -4.57
C PHE A 75 17.18 6.03 -4.10
N THR A 76 16.73 6.38 -2.89
CA THR A 76 15.47 5.89 -2.34
C THR A 76 14.27 6.42 -3.12
N ALA A 77 14.34 7.65 -3.68
CA ALA A 77 13.34 8.16 -4.62
C ALA A 77 13.15 7.22 -5.80
N PHE A 78 14.25 6.91 -6.49
CA PHE A 78 14.22 5.97 -7.61
C PHE A 78 13.69 4.60 -7.19
N PHE A 79 14.16 4.05 -6.07
CA PHE A 79 13.76 2.74 -5.57
C PHE A 79 12.25 2.67 -5.27
N ILE A 80 11.71 3.67 -4.55
CA ILE A 80 10.28 3.71 -4.19
C ILE A 80 9.42 3.93 -5.43
N HIS A 81 9.73 4.89 -6.28
CA HIS A 81 8.93 5.11 -7.50
C HIS A 81 9.05 3.96 -8.50
N TYR A 82 10.15 3.22 -8.52
CA TYR A 82 10.24 1.98 -9.27
C TYR A 82 9.35 0.88 -8.66
N MET A 83 9.27 0.79 -7.32
CA MET A 83 8.37 -0.12 -6.64
C MET A 83 6.89 0.18 -6.96
N THR A 84 6.50 1.44 -7.17
CA THR A 84 5.10 1.80 -7.48
C THR A 84 4.55 1.13 -8.74
N THR A 85 5.40 0.69 -9.67
CA THR A 85 4.95 -0.10 -10.81
C THR A 85 4.26 -1.39 -10.38
N ARG A 86 4.60 -1.95 -9.22
CA ARG A 86 3.95 -3.11 -8.60
C ARG A 86 2.60 -2.73 -7.99
N MET A 87 2.50 -1.49 -7.47
CA MET A 87 1.22 -0.97 -7.01
C MET A 87 0.22 -0.78 -8.15
N VAL A 88 0.71 -0.39 -9.35
CA VAL A 88 -0.13 -0.33 -10.57
C VAL A 88 -0.65 -1.72 -10.94
N GLU A 89 0.18 -2.75 -10.85
CA GLU A 89 -0.24 -4.15 -11.08
C GLU A 89 -1.29 -4.60 -10.05
N ILE A 90 -1.10 -4.24 -8.78
CA ILE A 90 -2.09 -4.50 -7.72
C ILE A 90 -3.41 -3.80 -8.03
N ALA A 91 -3.40 -2.56 -8.51
CA ALA A 91 -4.60 -1.83 -8.89
C ALA A 91 -5.36 -2.52 -10.04
N GLU A 92 -4.66 -3.05 -11.03
CA GLU A 92 -5.26 -3.82 -12.12
C GLU A 92 -5.87 -5.13 -11.63
N ILE A 93 -5.17 -5.85 -10.74
CA ILE A 93 -5.70 -7.08 -10.12
C ILE A 93 -6.99 -6.77 -9.36
N LEU A 94 -7.03 -5.69 -8.58
CA LEU A 94 -8.21 -5.29 -7.83
C LEU A 94 -9.38 -4.93 -8.76
N GLU A 95 -9.11 -4.20 -9.86
CA GLU A 95 -10.13 -3.87 -10.86
C GLU A 95 -10.67 -5.14 -11.53
N HIS A 96 -9.80 -6.09 -11.90
CA HIS A 96 -10.20 -7.38 -12.50
C HIS A 96 -11.13 -8.18 -11.58
N HIS A 97 -10.94 -8.12 -10.27
CA HIS A 97 -11.80 -8.79 -9.29
C HIS A 97 -13.02 -7.94 -8.85
N GLY A 98 -13.23 -6.77 -9.45
CA GLY A 98 -14.34 -5.87 -9.08
C GLY A 98 -14.19 -5.22 -7.71
N LEU A 99 -13.00 -5.27 -7.12
CA LEU A 99 -12.66 -4.73 -5.79
C LEU A 99 -12.09 -3.31 -5.89
N ILE A 100 -12.70 -2.45 -6.68
CA ILE A 100 -12.20 -1.08 -6.87
C ILE A 100 -12.24 -0.30 -5.55
N GLY A 101 -11.06 0.15 -5.12
CA GLY A 101 -10.87 0.88 -3.86
C GLY A 101 -10.54 -0.03 -2.66
N GLY A 102 -10.11 0.59 -1.55
CA GLY A 102 -9.66 -0.12 -0.35
C GLY A 102 -8.21 -0.61 -0.40
N GLY A 103 -7.51 -0.32 -1.48
CA GLY A 103 -6.06 -0.43 -1.61
C GLY A 103 -5.47 -1.73 -1.08
N VAL A 104 -4.48 -1.55 -0.22
CA VAL A 104 -3.71 -2.62 0.41
C VAL A 104 -4.58 -3.63 1.18
N TYR A 105 -5.59 -3.14 1.91
CA TYR A 105 -6.49 -4.03 2.65
C TYR A 105 -7.26 -4.98 1.74
N SER A 106 -7.90 -4.44 0.69
CA SER A 106 -8.68 -5.25 -0.24
C SER A 106 -7.80 -6.30 -0.94
N PHE A 107 -6.57 -5.93 -1.28
CA PHE A 107 -5.60 -6.83 -1.90
C PHE A 107 -5.12 -7.91 -0.93
N SER A 108 -4.71 -7.52 0.27
CA SER A 108 -4.30 -8.47 1.30
C SER A 108 -5.43 -9.42 1.69
N TYR A 109 -6.66 -8.93 1.75
CA TYR A 109 -7.82 -9.75 2.02
C TYR A 109 -8.06 -10.78 0.90
N LEU A 110 -7.97 -10.36 -0.36
CA LEU A 110 -8.10 -11.23 -1.53
C LEU A 110 -7.08 -12.37 -1.51
N VAL A 111 -5.83 -12.07 -1.09
CA VAL A 111 -4.71 -13.01 -1.19
C VAL A 111 -4.51 -13.82 0.08
N LEU A 112 -4.50 -13.15 1.24
CA LEU A 112 -4.09 -13.74 2.53
C LEU A 112 -5.27 -14.15 3.43
N GLY A 113 -6.47 -13.62 3.15
CA GLY A 113 -7.69 -13.91 3.89
C GLY A 113 -7.99 -13.07 5.10
N PRO A 114 -9.17 -13.32 5.74
CA PRO A 114 -9.70 -12.46 6.77
C PRO A 114 -8.76 -12.31 7.98
N MET A 115 -8.14 -13.40 8.41
CA MET A 115 -7.27 -13.39 9.59
C MET A 115 -5.98 -12.63 9.34
N VAL A 116 -5.27 -12.93 8.25
CA VAL A 116 -3.97 -12.33 7.94
C VAL A 116 -4.13 -10.91 7.39
N SER A 117 -5.25 -10.59 6.74
CA SER A 117 -5.50 -9.22 6.25
C SER A 117 -5.59 -8.18 7.36
N PHE A 118 -5.89 -8.58 8.60
CA PHE A 118 -5.81 -7.66 9.74
C PHE A 118 -4.39 -7.20 10.05
N VAL A 119 -3.36 -7.95 9.64
CA VAL A 119 -1.97 -7.46 9.70
C VAL A 119 -1.80 -6.26 8.79
N ALA A 120 -2.36 -6.33 7.57
CA ALA A 120 -2.35 -5.20 6.65
C ALA A 120 -3.21 -4.03 7.18
N VAL A 121 -4.40 -4.30 7.72
CA VAL A 121 -5.24 -3.27 8.35
C VAL A 121 -4.49 -2.57 9.47
N ALA A 122 -3.89 -3.33 10.37
CA ALA A 122 -3.14 -2.78 11.49
C ALA A 122 -1.97 -1.90 11.02
N SER A 123 -1.17 -2.40 10.07
CA SER A 123 -0.03 -1.66 9.53
C SER A 123 -0.46 -0.36 8.85
N ILE A 124 -1.50 -0.39 8.02
CA ILE A 124 -2.00 0.79 7.31
C ILE A 124 -2.68 1.77 8.27
N MET A 125 -3.44 1.27 9.26
CA MET A 125 -4.08 2.13 10.25
C MET A 125 -3.03 2.88 11.08
N VAL A 126 -1.98 2.17 11.50
CA VAL A 126 -0.85 2.78 12.22
C VAL A 126 -0.13 3.79 11.35
N ASP A 127 0.05 3.51 10.06
CA ASP A 127 0.63 4.42 9.07
C ASP A 127 -0.16 5.74 8.99
N TYR A 128 -1.49 5.70 8.80
CA TYR A 128 -2.32 6.90 8.80
C TYR A 128 -2.32 7.67 10.13
N VAL A 129 -2.34 6.96 11.25
CA VAL A 129 -2.23 7.58 12.58
C VAL A 129 -0.92 8.35 12.69
N LEU A 130 0.18 7.75 12.27
CA LEU A 130 1.50 8.35 12.36
C LEU A 130 1.70 9.49 11.37
N THR A 131 1.13 9.39 10.16
CA THR A 131 1.05 10.50 9.21
C THR A 131 0.36 11.72 9.84
N ALA A 132 -0.81 11.52 10.47
CA ALA A 132 -1.51 12.62 11.14
C ALA A 132 -0.69 13.20 12.31
N CYS A 133 -0.08 12.34 13.13
CA CYS A 133 0.68 12.76 14.30
C CYS A 133 1.96 13.54 13.90
N ILE A 134 2.78 12.98 13.01
CA ILE A 134 4.04 13.63 12.60
C ILE A 134 3.76 14.92 11.83
N SER A 135 2.76 14.92 10.95
CA SER A 135 2.38 16.11 10.20
C SER A 135 1.85 17.22 11.09
N SER A 136 1.05 16.91 12.13
CA SER A 136 0.59 17.92 13.07
C SER A 136 1.72 18.51 13.91
N VAL A 137 2.66 17.67 14.36
CA VAL A 137 3.86 18.14 15.09
C VAL A 137 4.75 18.99 14.20
N SER A 138 5.08 18.51 12.99
CA SER A 138 5.92 19.26 12.04
C SER A 138 5.25 20.56 11.58
N ALA A 139 3.92 20.60 11.45
CA ALA A 139 3.19 21.84 11.14
C ALA A 139 3.41 22.91 12.22
N VAL A 140 3.32 22.52 13.47
CA VAL A 140 3.54 23.42 14.61
C VAL A 140 5.01 23.87 14.69
N LEU A 141 5.97 22.94 14.51
CA LEU A 141 7.41 23.28 14.56
C LEU A 141 7.79 24.29 13.47
N ASN A 142 7.32 24.08 12.23
CA ASN A 142 7.55 25.03 11.14
C ASN A 142 6.87 26.38 11.38
N ALA A 143 5.62 26.40 11.92
CA ALA A 143 4.93 27.65 12.25
C ALA A 143 5.62 28.42 13.37
N THR A 144 6.09 27.73 14.40
CA THR A 144 6.68 28.36 15.59
C THR A 144 8.14 28.76 15.41
N SER A 145 8.81 28.32 14.34
CA SER A 145 10.20 28.70 14.04
C SER A 145 10.40 30.22 13.95
N PHE A 146 9.37 30.96 13.48
CA PHE A 146 9.38 32.44 13.43
C PHE A 146 8.70 33.11 14.63
N PHE A 147 8.01 32.34 15.49
CA PHE A 147 7.25 32.83 16.63
C PHE A 147 7.58 32.08 17.91
N PRO A 148 8.79 32.30 18.50
CA PRO A 148 9.27 31.52 19.66
C PRO A 148 8.34 31.59 20.89
N MET A 149 7.49 32.62 20.99
CA MET A 149 6.54 32.77 22.09
C MET A 149 5.53 31.62 22.20
N PHE A 150 5.32 30.89 21.10
CA PHE A 150 4.37 29.77 21.06
C PHE A 150 5.00 28.41 21.39
N HIS A 151 6.32 28.32 21.61
CA HIS A 151 6.96 27.02 21.90
C HIS A 151 6.40 26.33 23.15
N THR A 152 5.98 27.07 24.16
CA THR A 152 5.36 26.51 25.37
C THR A 152 3.96 25.94 25.12
N ALA A 153 3.32 26.33 24.02
CA ALA A 153 1.98 25.88 23.64
C ALA A 153 1.98 24.80 22.55
N ASN A 154 3.15 24.30 22.12
CA ASN A 154 3.25 23.37 21.00
C ASN A 154 2.31 22.16 21.13
N MET A 155 2.27 21.50 22.30
CA MET A 155 1.38 20.35 22.53
C MET A 155 -0.09 20.69 22.36
N VAL A 156 -0.52 21.85 22.91
CA VAL A 156 -1.91 22.31 22.79
C VAL A 156 -2.26 22.63 21.35
N MET A 157 -1.32 23.24 20.60
CA MET A 157 -1.51 23.54 19.17
C MET A 157 -1.62 22.25 18.34
N VAL A 158 -0.76 21.26 18.60
CA VAL A 158 -0.82 19.96 17.91
C VAL A 158 -2.16 19.26 18.14
N LEU A 159 -2.60 19.15 19.38
CA LEU A 159 -3.92 18.60 19.72
C LEU A 159 -5.06 19.43 19.12
N GLY A 160 -4.91 20.77 19.14
CA GLY A 160 -5.85 21.70 18.51
C GLY A 160 -6.04 21.42 17.01
N ILE A 161 -4.96 21.17 16.27
CA ILE A 161 -5.01 20.80 14.85
C ILE A 161 -5.79 19.49 14.66
N ILE A 162 -5.47 18.44 15.45
CA ILE A 162 -6.15 17.14 15.35
C ILE A 162 -7.67 17.30 15.57
N TRP A 163 -8.08 18.01 16.62
CA TRP A 163 -9.50 18.18 16.92
C TRP A 163 -10.21 19.15 15.98
N ALA A 164 -9.52 20.17 15.45
CA ALA A 164 -10.06 21.05 14.42
C ALA A 164 -10.38 20.29 13.13
N ILE A 165 -9.43 19.44 12.67
CA ILE A 165 -9.63 18.59 11.49
C ILE A 165 -10.73 17.56 11.73
N ALA A 166 -10.78 16.92 12.91
CA ALA A 166 -11.87 16.03 13.27
C ALA A 166 -13.23 16.75 13.22
N GLY A 167 -13.30 17.96 13.79
CA GLY A 167 -14.50 18.80 13.75
C GLY A 167 -14.95 19.15 12.34
N MET A 168 -14.03 19.52 11.45
CA MET A 168 -14.31 19.78 10.03
C MET A 168 -14.91 18.55 9.34
N ASN A 169 -14.32 17.38 9.55
CA ASN A 169 -14.79 16.12 8.97
C ASN A 169 -16.18 15.72 9.55
N ILE A 170 -16.41 15.93 10.87
CA ILE A 170 -17.73 15.71 11.51
C ILE A 170 -18.78 16.66 10.93
N LEU A 171 -18.42 17.90 10.64
CA LEU A 171 -19.30 18.85 9.98
C LEU A 171 -19.56 18.54 8.51
N GLY A 172 -18.87 17.53 7.94
CA GLY A 172 -19.01 17.13 6.55
C GLY A 172 -18.39 18.13 5.57
N ILE A 173 -17.42 18.92 6.03
CA ILE A 173 -16.63 19.80 5.18
C ILE A 173 -15.63 18.90 4.44
N ARG A 174 -16.01 18.51 3.23
CA ARG A 174 -15.16 17.67 2.38
C ARG A 174 -14.08 18.52 1.72
N GLU A 175 -12.90 17.96 1.63
CA GLU A 175 -11.82 18.55 0.86
C GLU A 175 -12.26 18.74 -0.60
N ASN A 176 -12.09 19.97 -1.10
CA ASN A 176 -12.45 20.27 -2.47
C ASN A 176 -11.20 20.09 -3.36
N ALA A 177 -11.26 19.16 -4.31
CA ALA A 177 -10.15 18.90 -5.24
C ALA A 177 -9.64 20.16 -5.96
N ARG A 178 -10.48 21.18 -6.17
CA ARG A 178 -10.06 22.47 -6.72
C ARG A 178 -9.21 23.27 -5.75
N PHE A 179 -9.54 23.22 -4.47
CA PHE A 179 -8.77 23.89 -3.43
C PHE A 179 -7.41 23.23 -3.25
N THR A 180 -7.36 21.91 -3.15
CA THR A 180 -6.11 21.14 -3.10
C THR A 180 -5.23 21.43 -4.31
N PHE A 181 -5.86 21.55 -5.49
CA PHE A 181 -5.15 21.91 -6.71
C PHE A 181 -4.59 23.35 -6.67
N ALA A 182 -5.27 24.30 -6.07
CA ALA A 182 -4.76 25.66 -5.87
C ALA A 182 -3.54 25.67 -4.93
N VAL A 183 -3.59 24.89 -3.84
CA VAL A 183 -2.45 24.73 -2.92
C VAL A 183 -1.27 24.06 -3.62
N PHE A 184 -1.51 23.06 -4.46
CA PHE A 184 -0.48 22.44 -5.29
C PHE A 184 0.21 23.45 -6.21
N ILE A 185 -0.55 24.33 -6.89
CA ILE A 185 0.04 25.37 -7.73
C ILE A 185 0.94 26.27 -6.88
N PHE A 186 0.45 26.69 -5.71
CA PHE A 186 1.24 27.54 -4.81
C PHE A 186 2.51 26.84 -4.32
N ALA A 187 2.41 25.55 -3.95
CA ALA A 187 3.56 24.73 -3.58
C ALA A 187 4.57 24.61 -4.73
N ALA A 188 4.10 24.39 -5.95
CA ALA A 188 4.95 24.31 -7.13
C ALA A 188 5.74 25.62 -7.36
N PHE A 189 5.08 26.79 -7.20
CA PHE A 189 5.78 28.08 -7.27
C PHE A 189 6.88 28.18 -6.20
N ILE A 190 6.57 27.84 -4.97
CA ILE A 190 7.53 27.94 -3.85
C ILE A 190 8.72 27.01 -4.05
N PHE A 191 8.48 25.72 -4.31
CA PHE A 191 9.56 24.75 -4.45
C PHE A 191 10.43 25.00 -5.67
N LEU A 192 9.85 25.37 -6.81
CA LEU A 192 10.64 25.69 -8.00
C LEU A 192 11.47 26.97 -7.81
N ASN A 193 10.94 27.98 -7.09
CA ASN A 193 11.73 29.16 -6.73
C ASN A 193 12.83 28.79 -5.72
N LEU A 194 12.56 27.95 -4.72
CA LEU A 194 13.55 27.49 -3.75
C LEU A 194 14.68 26.73 -4.45
N ILE A 195 14.35 25.80 -5.36
CA ILE A 195 15.34 25.03 -6.12
C ILE A 195 16.17 25.96 -7.02
N ALA A 196 15.50 26.82 -7.80
CA ALA A 196 16.19 27.74 -8.70
C ALA A 196 17.12 28.69 -7.94
N SER A 197 16.64 29.25 -6.84
CA SER A 197 17.48 30.13 -6.00
C SER A 197 18.64 29.37 -5.36
N GLY A 198 18.38 28.15 -4.84
CA GLY A 198 19.42 27.33 -4.25
C GLY A 198 20.50 26.92 -5.25
N ILE A 199 20.13 26.61 -6.49
CA ILE A 199 21.10 26.30 -7.54
C ILE A 199 21.92 27.54 -7.93
N LEU A 200 21.28 28.71 -7.99
CA LEU A 200 21.96 29.97 -8.36
C LEU A 200 22.90 30.47 -7.24
N ASP A 201 22.63 30.12 -5.99
CA ASP A 201 23.41 30.50 -4.84
C ASP A 201 24.44 29.42 -4.41
N LEU A 202 24.57 28.32 -5.17
CA LEU A 202 25.55 27.28 -4.91
C LEU A 202 26.97 27.86 -4.97
N ASP A 203 27.63 27.93 -3.82
CA ASP A 203 29.02 28.31 -3.70
C ASP A 203 29.98 27.10 -3.72
N GLY A 204 31.27 27.37 -3.80
CA GLY A 204 32.30 26.33 -3.82
C GLY A 204 32.26 25.42 -2.59
N ALA A 205 31.88 25.96 -1.43
CA ALA A 205 31.79 25.21 -0.17
C ALA A 205 30.59 24.28 -0.16
N SER A 206 29.43 24.71 -0.68
CA SER A 206 28.25 23.86 -0.83
C SER A 206 28.49 22.73 -1.83
N VAL A 207 29.15 23.02 -2.96
CA VAL A 207 29.56 21.98 -3.93
C VAL A 207 30.56 21.01 -3.30
N ALA A 208 31.47 21.46 -2.47
CA ALA A 208 32.39 20.59 -1.74
C ALA A 208 31.64 19.64 -0.79
N ARG A 209 30.65 20.15 -0.01
CA ARG A 209 29.79 19.32 0.85
C ARG A 209 28.96 18.30 0.06
N LEU A 210 28.44 18.65 -1.11
CA LEU A 210 27.76 17.69 -1.99
C LEU A 210 28.68 16.56 -2.45
N LYS A 211 29.91 16.90 -2.85
CA LYS A 211 30.95 15.92 -3.23
C LYS A 211 31.37 15.05 -2.05
N GLU A 212 31.54 15.64 -0.87
CA GLU A 212 31.84 14.93 0.37
C GLU A 212 30.73 13.93 0.72
N GLY A 213 29.44 14.33 0.62
CA GLY A 213 28.31 13.42 0.81
C GLY A 213 28.34 12.22 -0.14
N ALA A 214 28.63 12.46 -1.42
CA ALA A 214 28.78 11.40 -2.43
C ALA A 214 29.99 10.50 -2.14
N HIS A 215 31.12 11.09 -1.74
CA HIS A 215 32.32 10.35 -1.36
C HIS A 215 32.07 9.48 -0.12
N HIS A 216 31.46 10.05 0.93
CA HIS A 216 31.05 9.30 2.13
C HIS A 216 30.13 8.11 1.82
N ALA A 217 29.12 8.32 0.98
CA ALA A 217 28.22 7.23 0.55
C ALA A 217 28.99 6.11 -0.15
N THR A 218 29.89 6.47 -1.09
CA THR A 218 30.71 5.50 -1.85
C THR A 218 31.66 4.75 -0.94
N MET A 219 32.40 5.44 -0.07
CA MET A 219 33.34 4.84 0.86
C MET A 219 32.65 3.84 1.81
N ARG A 220 31.50 4.21 2.37
CA ARG A 220 30.72 3.31 3.24
C ARG A 220 30.24 2.05 2.53
N LEU A 221 29.86 2.13 1.24
CA LEU A 221 29.45 0.98 0.44
C LEU A 221 30.62 0.11 -0.03
N GLN A 222 31.86 0.64 -0.05
CA GLN A 222 33.04 -0.11 -0.49
C GLN A 222 33.83 -0.73 0.67
N THR A 223 33.63 -0.25 1.88
CA THR A 223 34.41 -0.66 3.06
C THR A 223 33.81 -1.90 3.72
N GLY A 224 34.65 -2.85 4.10
CA GLY A 224 34.26 -4.04 4.86
C GLY A 224 33.83 -5.24 4.01
N SER A 225 33.33 -6.27 4.69
CA SER A 225 32.79 -7.48 4.06
C SER A 225 31.52 -7.21 3.27
N TRP A 226 31.08 -8.14 2.42
CA TRP A 226 29.84 -8.01 1.68
C TRP A 226 28.61 -7.87 2.61
N ILE A 227 28.64 -8.52 3.79
CA ILE A 227 27.57 -8.41 4.81
C ILE A 227 27.53 -6.98 5.36
N THR A 228 28.69 -6.39 5.70
CA THR A 228 28.78 -5.01 6.19
C THR A 228 28.28 -4.01 5.14
N ARG A 229 28.64 -4.22 3.88
CA ARG A 229 28.16 -3.37 2.76
C ARG A 229 26.66 -3.46 2.59
N TYR A 230 26.10 -4.66 2.70
CA TYR A 230 24.65 -4.87 2.64
C TYR A 230 23.94 -4.20 3.83
N ASP A 231 24.46 -4.34 5.05
CA ASP A 231 23.93 -3.66 6.25
C ASP A 231 23.92 -2.13 6.07
N VAL A 232 25.02 -1.55 5.59
CA VAL A 232 25.11 -0.11 5.27
C VAL A 232 24.10 0.31 4.21
N PHE A 233 23.93 -0.48 3.16
CA PHE A 233 22.95 -0.22 2.11
C PHE A 233 21.52 -0.22 2.65
N ILE A 234 21.17 -1.24 3.42
CA ILE A 234 19.84 -1.37 4.07
C ILE A 234 19.59 -0.25 5.06
N ALA A 235 20.60 0.06 5.91
CA ALA A 235 20.54 1.18 6.86
C ALA A 235 20.23 2.50 6.16
N SER A 236 20.88 2.73 5.02
CA SER A 236 20.77 3.98 4.28
C SER A 236 19.39 4.11 3.61
N ILE A 237 18.86 3.06 3.00
CA ILE A 237 17.50 3.07 2.44
C ILE A 237 16.48 3.25 3.55
N ALA A 238 16.58 2.45 4.62
CA ALA A 238 15.65 2.47 5.74
C ALA A 238 15.57 3.86 6.40
N SER A 239 16.69 4.58 6.48
CA SER A 239 16.75 5.95 7.03
C SER A 239 16.13 7.01 6.11
N CYS A 240 16.12 6.77 4.79
CA CYS A 240 15.59 7.71 3.80
C CYS A 240 14.15 7.42 3.39
N ILE A 241 13.57 6.27 3.79
CA ILE A 241 12.27 5.82 3.28
C ILE A 241 11.13 6.77 3.62
N LEU A 242 11.24 7.43 4.77
CA LEU A 242 10.26 8.38 5.28
C LEU A 242 10.07 9.59 4.34
N ALA A 243 11.07 9.92 3.53
CA ALA A 243 11.00 10.99 2.55
C ALA A 243 9.98 10.74 1.41
N TYR A 244 9.45 9.53 1.32
CA TYR A 244 8.50 9.09 0.29
C TYR A 244 7.26 8.44 0.90
N SER A 245 6.94 8.80 2.15
CA SER A 245 5.67 8.47 2.77
C SER A 245 4.52 9.17 2.05
N GLY A 246 3.36 8.52 1.99
CA GLY A 246 2.19 9.01 1.26
C GLY A 246 2.02 8.39 -0.12
N VAL A 247 3.07 7.81 -0.74
CA VAL A 247 2.99 7.16 -2.05
C VAL A 247 1.95 6.04 -2.11
N GLU A 248 1.69 5.35 -1.00
CA GLU A 248 0.67 4.30 -0.87
C GLU A 248 -0.76 4.85 -0.98
N SER A 249 -0.98 6.13 -0.69
CA SER A 249 -2.29 6.78 -0.70
C SER A 249 -2.94 6.79 -2.09
N VAL A 250 -2.14 6.73 -3.19
CA VAL A 250 -2.66 6.59 -4.56
C VAL A 250 -3.52 5.33 -4.71
N LEU A 251 -3.05 4.20 -4.17
CA LEU A 251 -3.78 2.94 -4.27
C LEU A 251 -5.05 2.95 -3.41
N GLN A 252 -5.05 3.66 -2.27
CA GLN A 252 -6.23 3.82 -1.42
C GLN A 252 -7.33 4.63 -2.11
N THR A 253 -6.94 5.65 -2.88
CA THR A 253 -7.87 6.51 -3.64
C THR A 253 -8.30 5.90 -4.98
N ALA A 254 -7.86 4.68 -5.32
CA ALA A 254 -8.20 4.01 -6.58
C ALA A 254 -9.71 3.90 -6.83
N GLY A 255 -10.54 3.85 -5.77
CA GLY A 255 -12.00 3.86 -5.88
C GLY A 255 -12.61 5.16 -6.43
N LEU A 256 -11.85 6.24 -6.51
CA LEU A 256 -12.29 7.55 -7.01
C LEU A 256 -12.02 7.75 -8.51
N VAL A 257 -11.26 6.84 -9.14
CA VAL A 257 -11.01 6.82 -10.60
C VAL A 257 -11.71 5.66 -11.27
N ARG A 258 -11.85 5.77 -12.59
CA ARG A 258 -12.58 4.79 -13.39
C ARG A 258 -11.75 3.54 -13.72
N SER A 259 -10.43 3.67 -13.82
CA SER A 259 -9.57 2.59 -14.29
C SER A 259 -8.19 2.64 -13.64
N TRP A 260 -7.59 1.45 -13.46
CA TRP A 260 -6.22 1.29 -12.98
C TRP A 260 -5.17 2.07 -13.81
N LYS A 261 -5.45 2.34 -15.09
CA LYS A 261 -4.57 3.15 -15.96
C LYS A 261 -4.42 4.58 -15.47
N GLU A 262 -5.44 5.13 -14.81
CA GLU A 262 -5.35 6.45 -14.18
C GLU A 262 -4.42 6.42 -12.96
N ILE A 263 -4.39 5.31 -12.21
CA ILE A 263 -3.45 5.08 -11.11
C ILE A 263 -2.01 5.07 -11.61
N GLY A 264 -1.75 4.38 -12.73
CA GLY A 264 -0.42 4.36 -13.36
C GLY A 264 0.08 5.76 -13.76
N LYS A 265 -0.80 6.60 -14.33
CA LYS A 265 -0.45 7.99 -14.67
C LYS A 265 -0.18 8.83 -13.42
N ALA A 266 -0.94 8.64 -12.35
CA ALA A 266 -0.72 9.31 -11.08
C ALA A 266 0.67 8.99 -10.51
N TYR A 267 1.07 7.72 -10.48
CA TYR A 267 2.41 7.32 -10.02
C TYR A 267 3.55 7.89 -10.89
N ILE A 268 3.38 7.93 -12.20
CA ILE A 268 4.37 8.57 -13.09
C ILE A 268 4.51 10.07 -12.77
N PHE A 269 3.39 10.75 -12.53
CA PHE A 269 3.41 12.16 -12.17
C PHE A 269 4.12 12.38 -10.81
N LEU A 270 3.87 11.54 -9.80
CA LEU A 270 4.55 11.61 -8.52
C LEU A 270 6.06 11.35 -8.66
N ALA A 271 6.46 10.38 -9.46
CA ALA A 271 7.87 10.09 -9.75
C ALA A 271 8.59 11.30 -10.38
N LEU A 272 7.91 12.03 -11.28
CA LEU A 272 8.47 13.21 -11.94
C LEU A 272 8.42 14.48 -11.07
N THR A 273 7.52 14.54 -10.09
CA THR A 273 7.39 15.68 -9.17
C THR A 273 8.14 15.41 -7.88
N VAL A 274 7.59 14.62 -6.97
CA VAL A 274 8.20 14.36 -5.65
C VAL A 274 9.55 13.64 -5.80
N GLY A 275 9.63 12.67 -6.72
CA GLY A 275 10.88 11.94 -7.02
C GLY A 275 12.05 12.81 -7.48
N LEU A 276 11.79 14.04 -7.97
CA LEU A 276 12.84 15.01 -8.33
C LEU A 276 12.93 16.16 -7.32
N VAL A 277 11.79 16.69 -6.86
CA VAL A 277 11.75 17.85 -5.96
C VAL A 277 12.35 17.52 -4.61
N THR A 278 11.92 16.43 -3.98
CA THR A 278 12.37 16.05 -2.63
C THR A 278 13.89 15.83 -2.56
N PRO A 279 14.53 15.01 -3.43
CA PRO A 279 15.97 14.84 -3.35
C PRO A 279 16.74 16.10 -3.70
N THR A 280 16.23 16.94 -4.63
CA THR A 280 16.91 18.19 -4.99
C THR A 280 16.87 19.18 -3.83
N VAL A 281 15.71 19.41 -3.23
CA VAL A 281 15.57 20.32 -2.08
C VAL A 281 16.37 19.81 -0.89
N ALA A 282 16.32 18.50 -0.61
CA ALA A 282 17.12 17.87 0.45
C ALA A 282 18.63 18.05 0.22
N ALA A 283 19.12 17.80 -1.00
CA ALA A 283 20.53 17.96 -1.33
C ALA A 283 21.00 19.43 -1.17
N LEU A 284 20.20 20.39 -1.62
CA LEU A 284 20.50 21.81 -1.47
C LEU A 284 20.51 22.25 0.00
N ALA A 285 19.51 21.85 0.78
CA ALA A 285 19.43 22.18 2.20
C ALA A 285 20.55 21.52 3.02
N LEU A 286 20.84 20.24 2.78
CA LEU A 286 21.89 19.49 3.48
C LEU A 286 23.31 19.92 3.07
N SER A 287 23.47 20.60 1.93
CA SER A 287 24.75 21.20 1.52
C SER A 287 24.94 22.63 2.01
N ALA A 288 23.90 23.27 2.56
CA ALA A 288 23.99 24.62 3.11
C ALA A 288 24.75 24.65 4.46
N PRO A 289 25.29 25.80 4.88
CA PRO A 289 25.98 25.96 6.16
C PRO A 289 24.98 26.08 7.32
N ILE A 290 24.25 25.01 7.61
CA ILE A 290 23.21 24.93 8.65
C ILE A 290 23.66 24.03 9.78
N ASP A 291 23.44 24.45 11.03
CA ASP A 291 23.57 23.57 12.18
C ASP A 291 22.31 22.70 12.30
N PHE A 292 22.44 21.44 11.90
CA PHE A 292 21.31 20.50 11.87
C PHE A 292 20.77 20.20 13.26
N SER A 293 21.57 20.34 14.32
CA SER A 293 21.11 20.09 15.70
C SER A 293 20.12 21.14 16.19
N LEU A 294 20.22 22.36 15.68
CA LEU A 294 19.33 23.47 16.03
C LEU A 294 18.09 23.57 15.12
N HIS A 295 18.17 23.04 13.89
CA HIS A 295 17.16 23.19 12.86
C HIS A 295 16.58 21.85 12.38
N GLU A 296 16.53 20.83 13.26
CA GLU A 296 16.00 19.51 12.94
C GLU A 296 14.52 19.57 12.55
N GLY A 297 13.72 20.41 13.23
CA GLY A 297 12.28 20.55 13.00
C GLY A 297 11.87 21.51 11.89
N ASP A 298 12.78 22.40 11.43
CA ASP A 298 12.47 23.47 10.46
C ASP A 298 13.55 23.67 9.38
N LEU A 299 14.31 22.62 9.08
CA LEU A 299 15.46 22.62 8.18
C LEU A 299 15.19 23.34 6.85
N ILE A 300 14.12 22.96 6.16
CA ILE A 300 13.81 23.52 4.83
C ILE A 300 13.33 24.96 4.93
N THR A 301 12.59 25.28 5.96
CA THR A 301 12.12 26.64 6.25
C THR A 301 13.29 27.58 6.58
N TYR A 302 14.24 27.11 7.37
CA TYR A 302 15.46 27.85 7.66
C TYR A 302 16.35 27.99 6.41
N TYR A 303 16.51 26.93 5.62
CA TYR A 303 17.20 26.97 4.35
C TYR A 303 16.61 28.02 3.41
N ALA A 304 15.28 28.08 3.31
CA ALA A 304 14.58 29.08 2.51
C ALA A 304 14.90 30.53 2.97
N THR A 305 15.04 30.72 4.30
CA THR A 305 15.46 32.00 4.87
C THR A 305 16.89 32.38 4.47
N LEU A 306 17.81 31.44 4.47
CA LEU A 306 19.20 31.67 4.05
C LEU A 306 19.31 32.09 2.59
N VAL A 307 18.56 31.42 1.70
CA VAL A 307 18.68 31.61 0.26
C VAL A 307 17.94 32.86 -0.23
N ASN A 308 16.75 33.15 0.27
CA ASN A 308 15.89 34.25 -0.24
C ASN A 308 15.42 35.24 0.84
N GLY A 309 16.00 35.17 2.04
CA GLY A 309 15.72 36.09 3.14
C GLY A 309 14.47 35.72 3.95
N LYS A 310 14.32 36.43 5.09
CA LYS A 310 13.32 36.12 6.14
C LYS A 310 11.87 36.08 5.62
N LEU A 311 11.51 36.98 4.70
CA LEU A 311 10.13 37.03 4.17
C LEU A 311 9.79 35.75 3.40
N PHE A 312 10.71 35.25 2.57
CA PHE A 312 10.52 33.99 1.84
C PHE A 312 10.47 32.80 2.78
N GLY A 313 11.31 32.78 3.83
CA GLY A 313 11.25 31.78 4.89
C GLY A 313 9.88 31.73 5.58
N ILE A 314 9.27 32.87 5.91
CA ILE A 314 7.91 32.94 6.47
C ILE A 314 6.89 32.36 5.51
N VAL A 315 6.98 32.67 4.20
CA VAL A 315 6.08 32.11 3.19
C VAL A 315 6.22 30.60 3.09
N VAL A 316 7.46 30.07 3.13
CA VAL A 316 7.73 28.63 3.13
C VAL A 316 7.20 27.97 4.42
N ALA A 317 7.38 28.58 5.59
CA ALA A 317 6.82 28.10 6.85
C ALA A 317 5.30 28.03 6.83
N GLY A 318 4.67 29.06 6.27
CA GLY A 318 3.20 29.09 6.09
C GLY A 318 2.71 27.97 5.16
N LEU A 319 3.40 27.77 4.01
CA LEU A 319 3.09 26.66 3.11
C LEU A 319 3.30 25.31 3.81
N ALA A 320 4.43 25.12 4.50
CA ALA A 320 4.78 23.91 5.21
C ALA A 320 3.68 23.55 6.21
N SER A 321 3.35 24.49 7.11
CA SER A 321 2.31 24.29 8.14
C SER A 321 0.97 23.98 7.52
N PHE A 322 0.58 24.70 6.46
CA PHE A 322 -0.69 24.50 5.80
C PHE A 322 -0.76 23.16 5.06
N ALA A 323 0.28 22.80 4.30
CA ALA A 323 0.33 21.53 3.59
C ALA A 323 0.35 20.33 4.57
N LEU A 324 1.11 20.44 5.67
CA LEU A 324 1.14 19.43 6.73
C LEU A 324 -0.23 19.28 7.41
N ILE A 325 -0.98 20.36 7.65
CA ILE A 325 -2.37 20.29 8.15
C ILE A 325 -3.29 19.59 7.13
N MET A 326 -3.08 19.81 5.84
CA MET A 326 -3.80 19.06 4.80
C MET A 326 -3.45 17.58 4.82
N ALA A 327 -2.19 17.19 5.04
CA ALA A 327 -1.81 15.80 5.21
C ALA A 327 -2.49 15.15 6.42
N VAL A 328 -2.65 15.89 7.54
CA VAL A 328 -3.48 15.44 8.68
C VAL A 328 -4.91 15.13 8.22
N ASN A 329 -5.52 16.01 7.42
CA ASN A 329 -6.88 15.79 6.90
C ASN A 329 -6.95 14.57 5.98
N THR A 330 -5.98 14.39 5.08
CA THR A 330 -5.88 13.22 4.20
C THR A 330 -5.80 11.93 5.02
N ALA A 331 -4.99 11.90 6.08
CA ALA A 331 -4.87 10.77 6.99
C ALA A 331 -6.19 10.47 7.75
N PHE A 332 -6.93 11.51 8.17
CA PHE A 332 -8.27 11.36 8.75
C PHE A 332 -9.26 10.72 7.78
N VAL A 333 -9.29 11.17 6.54
CA VAL A 333 -10.19 10.65 5.51
C VAL A 333 -9.81 9.20 5.19
N ALA A 334 -8.54 8.93 4.91
CA ALA A 334 -8.06 7.60 4.55
C ALA A 334 -8.28 6.56 5.68
N SER A 335 -7.98 6.91 6.93
CA SER A 335 -8.24 6.05 8.09
C SER A 335 -9.74 5.81 8.29
N SER A 336 -10.57 6.83 8.06
CA SER A 336 -12.03 6.71 8.17
C SER A 336 -12.60 5.77 7.10
N GLU A 337 -12.14 5.87 5.86
CA GLU A 337 -12.55 4.96 4.78
C GLU A 337 -12.11 3.51 5.05
N LEU A 338 -10.90 3.32 5.59
CA LEU A 338 -10.42 2.00 5.98
C LEU A 338 -11.30 1.38 7.06
N ILE A 339 -11.59 2.13 8.14
CA ILE A 339 -12.45 1.68 9.24
C ILE A 339 -13.88 1.44 8.74
N GLU A 340 -14.43 2.31 7.89
CA GLU A 340 -15.75 2.15 7.29
C GLU A 340 -15.85 0.82 6.53
N ARG A 341 -14.88 0.51 5.66
CA ARG A 341 -14.84 -0.74 4.88
C ARG A 341 -14.77 -1.96 5.78
N VAL A 342 -13.90 -1.93 6.78
CA VAL A 342 -13.79 -3.01 7.77
C VAL A 342 -15.09 -3.15 8.56
N ALA A 343 -15.65 -2.05 9.05
CA ALA A 343 -16.91 -2.06 9.80
C ALA A 343 -18.09 -2.57 8.97
N HIS A 344 -18.17 -2.18 7.70
CA HIS A 344 -19.21 -2.64 6.78
C HIS A 344 -19.09 -4.14 6.53
N ARG A 345 -17.86 -4.63 6.26
CA ARG A 345 -17.61 -6.03 5.98
C ARG A 345 -17.94 -6.95 7.17
N TYR A 346 -17.62 -6.50 8.39
CA TYR A 346 -17.86 -7.28 9.60
C TYR A 346 -19.16 -6.94 10.35
N GLY A 347 -20.02 -6.10 9.74
CA GLY A 347 -21.35 -5.80 10.26
C GLY A 347 -21.39 -4.90 11.51
N PHE A 348 -20.40 -4.00 11.68
CA PHE A 348 -20.40 -2.99 12.73
C PHE A 348 -21.21 -1.73 12.33
N LEU A 349 -22.51 -1.92 12.09
CA LEU A 349 -23.38 -0.86 11.58
C LEU A 349 -23.44 0.38 12.49
N TRP A 350 -23.25 0.21 13.81
CA TRP A 350 -23.23 1.33 14.74
C TRP A 350 -22.05 2.30 14.49
N MET A 351 -20.91 1.80 14.03
CA MET A 351 -19.74 2.63 13.73
C MET A 351 -19.94 3.51 12.50
N ILE A 352 -20.61 2.95 11.48
CA ILE A 352 -20.86 3.62 10.20
C ILE A 352 -22.13 4.49 10.20
N ALA A 353 -22.75 4.68 11.38
CA ALA A 353 -23.89 5.58 11.49
C ALA A 353 -23.48 7.02 11.15
N THR A 354 -24.20 7.62 10.21
CA THR A 354 -23.95 9.00 9.76
C THR A 354 -24.76 10.02 10.55
N ASN A 355 -24.25 11.23 10.65
CA ASN A 355 -24.98 12.36 11.19
C ASN A 355 -25.93 12.99 10.12
N ARG A 356 -26.65 14.06 10.47
CA ARG A 356 -27.54 14.78 9.53
C ARG A 356 -26.82 15.29 8.26
N ARG A 357 -25.52 15.44 8.29
CA ARG A 357 -24.67 15.88 7.16
C ARG A 357 -24.01 14.72 6.42
N GLN A 358 -24.45 13.48 6.67
CA GLN A 358 -23.92 12.25 6.10
C GLN A 358 -22.41 12.03 6.34
N SER A 359 -21.89 12.52 7.47
CA SER A 359 -20.52 12.28 7.92
C SER A 359 -20.47 11.14 8.92
N LEU A 360 -19.39 10.34 8.87
CA LEU A 360 -19.09 9.21 9.75
C LEU A 360 -18.55 9.70 11.11
N TYR A 361 -19.33 10.51 11.83
CA TYR A 361 -18.89 11.26 13.01
C TYR A 361 -18.27 10.39 14.11
N ARG A 362 -18.75 9.15 14.30
CA ARG A 362 -18.21 8.23 15.32
C ARG A 362 -16.81 7.77 14.98
N ILE A 363 -16.55 7.50 13.70
CA ILE A 363 -15.22 7.11 13.23
C ILE A 363 -14.26 8.29 13.37
N HIS A 364 -14.70 9.52 13.03
CA HIS A 364 -13.85 10.71 13.18
C HIS A 364 -13.49 11.01 14.64
N ILE A 365 -14.43 10.84 15.58
CA ILE A 365 -14.16 10.97 17.02
C ILE A 365 -13.16 9.88 17.47
N LEU A 366 -13.37 8.62 17.06
CA LEU A 366 -12.47 7.52 17.39
C LEU A 366 -11.05 7.78 16.88
N ASN A 367 -10.91 8.22 15.63
CA ASN A 367 -9.63 8.61 15.05
C ASN A 367 -8.97 9.76 15.83
N ALA A 368 -9.71 10.82 16.18
CA ALA A 368 -9.18 11.95 16.95
C ALA A 368 -8.66 11.51 18.32
N LEU A 369 -9.40 10.65 19.02
CA LEU A 369 -8.97 10.09 20.30
C LEU A 369 -7.72 9.24 20.14
N PHE A 370 -7.65 8.41 19.10
CA PHE A 370 -6.51 7.55 18.84
C PHE A 370 -5.27 8.37 18.48
N PHE A 371 -5.37 9.35 17.58
CA PHE A 371 -4.26 10.24 17.22
C PHE A 371 -3.78 11.04 18.43
N SER A 372 -4.71 11.60 19.21
CA SER A 372 -4.37 12.32 20.44
C SER A 372 -3.65 11.43 21.45
N SER A 373 -4.04 10.17 21.60
CA SER A 373 -3.37 9.24 22.52
C SER A 373 -1.93 8.96 22.11
N ILE A 374 -1.64 8.80 20.81
CA ILE A 374 -0.28 8.62 20.31
C ILE A 374 0.56 9.86 20.53
N ILE A 375 0.02 11.05 20.25
CA ILE A 375 0.73 12.33 20.50
C ILE A 375 1.07 12.49 21.99
N LEU A 376 0.15 12.15 22.88
CA LEU A 376 0.38 12.22 24.33
C LEU A 376 1.42 11.20 24.81
N ILE A 377 1.37 9.96 24.32
CA ILE A 377 2.33 8.89 24.66
C ILE A 377 3.73 9.26 24.18
N THR A 378 3.84 9.81 22.96
CA THR A 378 5.13 10.23 22.39
C THR A 378 5.57 11.60 22.84
N GLN A 379 4.76 12.30 23.65
CA GLN A 379 4.99 13.69 24.09
C GLN A 379 5.22 14.66 22.93
N GLY A 380 4.65 14.37 21.76
CA GLY A 380 4.85 15.16 20.55
C GLY A 380 6.29 15.11 20.01
N SER A 381 7.08 14.11 20.35
CA SER A 381 8.43 13.93 19.84
C SER A 381 8.42 13.54 18.36
N GLN A 382 8.85 14.44 17.48
CA GLN A 382 8.95 14.19 16.04
C GLN A 382 9.83 12.97 15.76
N MET A 383 10.93 12.81 16.49
CA MET A 383 11.86 11.70 16.37
C MET A 383 11.21 10.34 16.62
N ILE A 384 10.47 10.20 17.73
CA ILE A 384 9.80 8.94 18.08
C ILE A 384 8.70 8.62 17.05
N LEU A 385 7.94 9.63 16.64
CA LEU A 385 6.90 9.50 15.61
C LEU A 385 7.48 9.09 14.26
N ALA A 386 8.62 9.68 13.86
CA ALA A 386 9.34 9.32 12.64
C ALA A 386 9.84 7.87 12.66
N ASP A 387 10.37 7.42 13.82
CA ASP A 387 10.84 6.04 13.99
C ASP A 387 9.69 5.04 13.88
N MET A 388 8.56 5.31 14.53
CA MET A 388 7.34 4.49 14.42
C MET A 388 6.80 4.47 12.98
N TYR A 389 6.79 5.63 12.33
CA TYR A 389 6.23 5.79 10.98
C TYR A 389 7.04 5.03 9.94
N ALA A 390 8.37 5.12 9.98
CA ALA A 390 9.22 4.36 9.07
C ALA A 390 8.97 2.85 9.17
N LEU A 391 8.74 2.31 10.38
CA LEU A 391 8.40 0.90 10.59
C LEU A 391 7.04 0.54 9.98
N GLY A 392 6.01 1.37 10.22
CA GLY A 392 4.67 1.16 9.67
C GLY A 392 4.67 1.14 8.14
N LEU A 393 5.32 2.12 7.53
CA LEU A 393 5.44 2.27 6.08
C LEU A 393 6.14 1.07 5.43
N ILE A 394 7.29 0.65 5.98
CA ILE A 394 8.02 -0.52 5.47
C ILE A 394 7.23 -1.81 5.67
N ALA A 395 6.52 -1.97 6.80
CA ALA A 395 5.65 -3.11 7.02
C ALA A 395 4.53 -3.18 5.97
N SER A 396 3.89 -2.05 5.66
CA SER A 396 2.87 -1.93 4.62
C SER A 396 3.42 -2.33 3.24
N PHE A 397 4.58 -1.80 2.83
CA PHE A 397 5.22 -2.17 1.57
C PHE A 397 5.63 -3.64 1.52
N SER A 398 6.15 -4.18 2.61
CA SER A 398 6.53 -5.60 2.70
C SER A 398 5.31 -6.52 2.54
N ILE A 399 4.18 -6.18 3.16
CA ILE A 399 2.93 -6.93 3.05
C ILE A 399 2.39 -6.87 1.62
N ASN A 400 2.41 -5.71 0.97
CA ASN A 400 1.96 -5.54 -0.40
C ASN A 400 2.78 -6.37 -1.40
N MET A 401 4.10 -6.27 -1.31
CA MET A 401 4.99 -7.03 -2.19
C MET A 401 4.89 -8.53 -1.92
N GLY A 402 4.83 -8.94 -0.65
CA GLY A 402 4.62 -10.34 -0.27
C GLY A 402 3.28 -10.89 -0.77
N SER A 403 2.20 -10.12 -0.62
CA SER A 403 0.89 -10.49 -1.14
C SER A 403 0.90 -10.61 -2.68
N LEU A 404 1.60 -9.72 -3.40
CA LEU A 404 1.73 -9.80 -4.86
C LEU A 404 2.50 -11.04 -5.29
N ILE A 405 3.59 -11.40 -4.60
CA ILE A 405 4.34 -12.62 -4.86
C ILE A 405 3.46 -13.85 -4.65
N ILE A 406 2.72 -13.90 -3.53
CA ILE A 406 1.78 -14.99 -3.22
C ILE A 406 0.66 -15.09 -4.26
N TYR A 407 0.07 -13.95 -4.65
CA TYR A 407 -0.98 -13.93 -5.68
C TYR A 407 -0.48 -14.51 -7.01
N ARG A 408 0.68 -14.06 -7.47
CA ARG A 408 1.32 -14.55 -8.70
C ARG A 408 1.64 -16.03 -8.65
N TYR A 409 1.99 -16.51 -7.47
CA TYR A 409 2.26 -17.91 -7.21
C TYR A 409 1.01 -18.78 -7.39
N PHE A 410 -0.12 -18.36 -6.80
CA PHE A 410 -1.35 -19.13 -6.84
C PHE A 410 -2.12 -18.99 -8.17
N ARG A 411 -2.00 -17.87 -8.88
CA ARG A 411 -2.87 -17.55 -10.01
C ARG A 411 -2.18 -17.36 -11.36
N GLY A 412 -0.86 -17.17 -11.41
CA GLY A 412 -0.16 -16.93 -12.65
C GLY A 412 -0.62 -15.66 -13.38
N THR A 413 -0.16 -14.50 -12.97
CA THR A 413 -0.64 -13.17 -13.43
C THR A 413 -0.61 -12.92 -14.93
N LYS A 414 0.26 -13.60 -15.69
CA LYS A 414 0.32 -13.43 -17.15
C LYS A 414 -0.95 -13.88 -17.87
N ASP A 415 -1.66 -14.83 -17.25
CA ASP A 415 -2.88 -15.39 -17.84
C ASP A 415 -4.15 -14.63 -17.41
N VAL A 416 -4.03 -13.76 -16.41
CA VAL A 416 -5.16 -13.06 -15.79
C VAL A 416 -5.22 -11.57 -16.14
N ILE A 417 -4.06 -10.90 -16.18
CA ILE A 417 -3.98 -9.45 -16.42
C ILE A 417 -2.89 -9.10 -17.45
N PRO A 418 -3.15 -8.09 -18.30
CA PRO A 418 -2.21 -7.64 -19.33
C PRO A 418 -0.92 -7.04 -18.75
N PHE A 419 -1.06 -6.21 -17.69
CA PHE A 419 0.09 -5.54 -17.09
C PHE A 419 0.69 -6.39 -15.98
N ASN A 420 1.93 -6.80 -16.16
CA ASN A 420 2.67 -7.57 -15.15
C ASN A 420 4.13 -7.14 -15.09
N THR A 421 4.68 -7.07 -13.88
CA THR A 421 6.07 -6.69 -13.63
C THR A 421 6.96 -7.93 -13.42
N ASN A 422 8.28 -7.75 -13.49
CA ASN A 422 9.23 -8.86 -13.35
C ASN A 422 9.16 -9.48 -11.94
N ARG A 423 8.98 -10.81 -11.87
CA ARG A 423 8.82 -11.57 -10.61
C ARG A 423 10.08 -11.56 -9.76
N VAL A 424 11.25 -11.74 -10.40
CA VAL A 424 12.54 -11.79 -9.68
C VAL A 424 12.82 -10.43 -9.04
N ILE A 425 12.63 -9.35 -9.78
CA ILE A 425 12.84 -8.00 -9.25
C ILE A 425 11.84 -7.70 -8.12
N THR A 426 10.60 -8.16 -8.22
CA THR A 426 9.62 -8.00 -7.13
C THR A 426 10.06 -8.75 -5.87
N LEU A 427 10.62 -9.94 -6.01
CA LEU A 427 11.20 -10.69 -4.89
C LEU A 427 12.40 -9.95 -4.27
N LEU A 428 13.30 -9.40 -5.10
CA LEU A 428 14.45 -8.62 -4.61
C LEU A 428 13.99 -7.36 -3.84
N ILE A 429 13.01 -6.62 -4.37
CA ILE A 429 12.41 -5.47 -3.68
C ILE A 429 11.82 -5.91 -2.34
N TRP A 430 11.09 -7.01 -2.30
CA TRP A 430 10.51 -7.55 -1.07
C TRP A 430 11.59 -7.91 -0.04
N ILE A 431 12.68 -8.56 -0.46
CA ILE A 431 13.82 -8.88 0.42
C ILE A 431 14.43 -7.60 1.00
N VAL A 432 14.61 -6.54 0.19
CA VAL A 432 15.12 -5.24 0.67
C VAL A 432 14.18 -4.65 1.72
N PHE A 433 12.86 -4.62 1.50
CA PHE A 433 11.92 -4.09 2.49
C PHE A 433 11.90 -4.90 3.78
N VAL A 434 11.91 -6.23 3.71
CA VAL A 434 11.97 -7.08 4.90
C VAL A 434 13.28 -6.84 5.65
N SER A 435 14.41 -6.69 4.95
CA SER A 435 15.70 -6.37 5.57
C SER A 435 15.68 -4.97 6.22
N CYS A 436 15.08 -3.97 5.57
CA CYS A 436 14.89 -2.64 6.14
C CYS A 436 14.01 -2.69 7.41
N PHE A 437 12.94 -3.49 7.39
CA PHE A 437 12.07 -3.67 8.55
C PHE A 437 12.84 -4.26 9.75
N ILE A 438 13.59 -5.34 9.50
CA ILE A 438 14.41 -5.99 10.54
C ILE A 438 15.47 -5.01 11.07
N PHE A 439 16.14 -4.28 10.19
CA PHE A 439 17.13 -3.27 10.57
C PHE A 439 16.54 -2.20 11.49
N LEU A 440 15.42 -1.58 11.08
CA LEU A 440 14.76 -0.56 11.91
C LEU A 440 14.27 -1.13 13.24
N ALA A 441 13.71 -2.33 13.23
CA ALA A 441 13.21 -2.98 14.44
C ALA A 441 14.32 -3.17 15.49
N ILE A 442 15.54 -3.45 15.04
CA ILE A 442 16.71 -3.64 15.94
C ILE A 442 17.31 -2.30 16.35
N ARG A 443 17.43 -1.35 15.42
CA ARG A 443 18.19 -0.11 15.65
C ARG A 443 17.36 1.00 16.29
N LYS A 444 16.04 0.94 16.22
CA LYS A 444 15.09 1.94 16.76
C LYS A 444 14.15 1.31 17.81
N PRO A 445 14.66 0.81 18.95
CA PRO A 445 13.90 -0.01 19.89
C PRO A 445 12.69 0.71 20.48
N HIS A 446 12.78 2.00 20.81
CA HIS A 446 11.66 2.77 21.36
C HIS A 446 10.50 2.89 20.35
N GLY A 447 10.78 3.30 19.13
CA GLY A 447 9.78 3.36 18.06
C GLY A 447 9.19 2.00 17.76
N THR A 448 10.03 0.95 17.78
CA THR A 448 9.60 -0.43 17.53
C THR A 448 8.66 -0.94 18.62
N MET A 449 8.96 -0.73 19.88
CA MET A 449 8.09 -1.16 20.99
C MET A 449 6.73 -0.47 20.93
N LEU A 450 6.70 0.83 20.67
CA LEU A 450 5.45 1.57 20.55
C LEU A 450 4.65 1.11 19.32
N TRP A 451 5.31 1.02 18.15
CA TRP A 451 4.67 0.52 16.93
C TRP A 451 4.12 -0.90 17.11
N ALA A 452 4.91 -1.80 17.69
CA ALA A 452 4.50 -3.19 17.93
C ALA A 452 3.34 -3.28 18.93
N SER A 453 3.33 -2.44 19.97
CA SER A 453 2.24 -2.41 20.96
C SER A 453 0.93 -1.95 20.31
N VAL A 454 0.95 -0.85 19.56
CA VAL A 454 -0.23 -0.33 18.86
C VAL A 454 -0.73 -1.33 17.82
N THR A 455 0.18 -1.86 17.00
CA THR A 455 -0.14 -2.87 15.99
C THR A 455 -0.68 -4.14 16.62
N GLY A 456 -0.08 -4.59 17.72
CA GLY A 456 -0.53 -5.76 18.47
C GLY A 456 -1.95 -5.64 19.01
N ILE A 457 -2.31 -4.47 19.55
CA ILE A 457 -3.68 -4.19 20.03
C ILE A 457 -4.69 -4.26 18.86
N VAL A 458 -4.37 -3.62 17.73
CA VAL A 458 -5.23 -3.64 16.54
C VAL A 458 -5.35 -5.05 15.96
N LEU A 459 -4.25 -5.81 15.92
CA LEU A 459 -4.24 -7.20 15.47
C LEU A 459 -5.07 -8.11 16.36
N PHE A 460 -4.93 -7.99 17.67
CA PHE A 460 -5.70 -8.80 18.61
C PHE A 460 -7.20 -8.52 18.51
N ALA A 461 -7.59 -7.25 18.46
CA ALA A 461 -8.98 -6.86 18.23
C ALA A 461 -9.50 -7.40 16.89
N GLY A 462 -8.70 -7.25 15.81
CA GLY A 462 -9.04 -7.75 14.48
C GLY A 462 -9.19 -9.27 14.43
N PHE A 463 -8.32 -10.00 15.11
CA PHE A 463 -8.39 -11.45 15.22
C PHE A 463 -9.70 -11.91 15.86
N LEU A 464 -10.11 -11.30 16.97
CA LEU A 464 -11.38 -11.61 17.63
C LEU A 464 -12.59 -11.34 16.73
N VAL A 465 -12.53 -10.23 15.97
CA VAL A 465 -13.58 -9.88 15.01
C VAL A 465 -13.64 -10.87 13.86
N ALA A 466 -12.48 -11.22 13.27
CA ALA A 466 -12.42 -12.15 12.14
C ALA A 466 -12.92 -13.54 12.50
N GLN A 467 -12.60 -14.04 13.70
CA GLN A 467 -13.07 -15.36 14.15
C GLN A 467 -14.60 -15.45 14.21
N LYS A 468 -15.28 -14.37 14.63
CA LYS A 468 -16.72 -14.40 14.91
C LYS A 468 -17.59 -13.89 13.77
N ARG A 469 -17.05 -13.04 12.90
CA ARG A 469 -17.86 -12.24 11.96
C ARG A 469 -17.38 -12.28 10.50
N ALA A 470 -16.36 -13.07 10.16
CA ALA A 470 -15.89 -13.17 8.78
C ALA A 470 -17.02 -13.62 7.84
N PRO A 471 -17.32 -12.88 6.75
CA PRO A 471 -18.42 -13.21 5.83
C PRO A 471 -18.29 -14.60 5.22
N GLU A 472 -17.08 -15.08 5.02
CA GLU A 472 -16.78 -16.40 4.46
C GLU A 472 -17.33 -17.54 5.31
N ILE A 473 -17.54 -17.34 6.61
CA ILE A 473 -18.16 -18.34 7.49
C ILE A 473 -19.62 -18.56 7.06
N LYS A 474 -20.30 -17.49 6.60
CA LYS A 474 -21.69 -17.58 6.10
C LYS A 474 -21.77 -18.09 4.67
N GLU A 475 -20.77 -17.82 3.84
CA GLU A 475 -20.73 -18.28 2.44
C GLU A 475 -20.41 -19.77 2.34
N ILE A 476 -19.64 -20.33 3.29
CA ILE A 476 -19.36 -21.77 3.34
C ILE A 476 -20.63 -22.60 3.48
N GLU A 477 -21.67 -22.08 4.14
CA GLU A 477 -22.95 -22.75 4.31
C GLU A 477 -23.76 -22.84 2.99
N LYS A 478 -23.39 -22.08 1.97
CA LYS A 478 -24.08 -22.02 0.66
C LYS A 478 -23.33 -22.74 -0.47
N THR A 479 -22.22 -23.40 -0.18
CA THR A 479 -21.42 -24.10 -1.19
C THR A 479 -21.92 -25.52 -1.42
N ASP A 480 -21.60 -26.07 -2.60
CA ASP A 480 -21.82 -27.48 -2.86
C ASP A 480 -21.02 -28.30 -1.83
N SER A 481 -21.60 -29.38 -1.34
CA SER A 481 -20.98 -30.27 -0.34
C SER A 481 -20.42 -31.53 -1.00
N GLU A 482 -19.57 -32.26 -0.28
CA GLU A 482 -19.14 -33.58 -0.69
C GLU A 482 -20.34 -34.55 -0.83
N MET A 483 -21.40 -34.31 -0.05
CA MET A 483 -22.64 -35.11 -0.14
C MET A 483 -23.39 -34.86 -1.44
N ASP A 484 -23.44 -33.59 -1.91
CA ASP A 484 -24.07 -33.27 -3.21
C ASP A 484 -23.34 -33.96 -4.38
N LEU A 485 -22.03 -34.04 -4.30
CA LEU A 485 -21.18 -34.78 -5.21
C LEU A 485 -21.55 -36.29 -5.22
N ILE A 486 -21.62 -36.91 -4.03
CA ILE A 486 -21.94 -38.31 -3.90
C ILE A 486 -23.38 -38.62 -4.40
N LEU A 487 -24.34 -37.81 -4.01
CA LEU A 487 -25.73 -37.96 -4.47
C LEU A 487 -25.83 -37.87 -5.99
N SER A 488 -25.10 -36.95 -6.61
CA SER A 488 -25.05 -36.82 -8.07
C SER A 488 -24.45 -38.07 -8.75
N LEU A 489 -23.34 -38.57 -8.22
CA LEU A 489 -22.69 -39.76 -8.76
C LEU A 489 -23.45 -41.05 -8.48
N ALA A 490 -24.21 -41.12 -7.38
CA ALA A 490 -25.06 -42.26 -7.03
C ALA A 490 -26.25 -42.41 -7.97
N GLN A 491 -26.70 -41.31 -8.57
CA GLN A 491 -27.80 -41.35 -9.59
C GLN A 491 -27.36 -42.03 -10.89
N SER A 492 -26.04 -42.10 -11.15
CA SER A 492 -25.54 -42.79 -12.34
C SER A 492 -25.48 -44.30 -12.13
N SER A 493 -25.96 -45.07 -13.08
CA SER A 493 -25.83 -46.54 -13.11
C SER A 493 -24.52 -47.02 -13.77
N ALA A 494 -23.65 -46.13 -14.19
CA ALA A 494 -22.41 -46.46 -14.87
C ALA A 494 -21.43 -47.18 -13.95
N PRO A 495 -20.75 -48.22 -14.41
CA PRO A 495 -19.74 -48.95 -13.60
C PRO A 495 -18.47 -48.15 -13.33
N GLU A 496 -18.18 -47.14 -14.17
CA GLU A 496 -17.03 -46.26 -14.05
C GLU A 496 -17.47 -44.84 -13.67
N VAL A 497 -16.80 -44.26 -12.67
CA VAL A 497 -16.97 -42.86 -12.24
C VAL A 497 -15.71 -42.08 -12.58
N LYS A 498 -15.84 -40.88 -13.12
CA LYS A 498 -14.75 -39.99 -13.50
C LYS A 498 -14.77 -38.71 -12.68
N LEU A 499 -13.71 -38.48 -11.91
CA LEU A 499 -13.55 -37.29 -11.10
C LEU A 499 -12.52 -36.37 -11.74
N PHE A 500 -12.91 -35.16 -12.10
CA PHE A 500 -12.05 -34.15 -12.70
C PHE A 500 -11.76 -33.03 -11.69
N PHE A 501 -10.59 -33.02 -11.11
CA PHE A 501 -10.13 -31.92 -10.26
C PHE A 501 -9.62 -30.76 -11.10
N LEU A 502 -10.52 -30.16 -11.86
CA LEU A 502 -10.28 -29.01 -12.73
C LEU A 502 -11.59 -28.27 -13.01
N ARG A 503 -11.48 -27.01 -13.44
CA ARG A 503 -12.63 -26.22 -13.85
C ARG A 503 -13.11 -26.72 -15.22
N PRO A 504 -14.41 -27.07 -15.39
CA PRO A 504 -14.94 -27.47 -16.69
C PRO A 504 -14.93 -26.27 -17.65
N ARG A 505 -14.90 -26.56 -18.95
CA ARG A 505 -15.31 -25.57 -19.96
C ARG A 505 -16.81 -25.32 -19.82
N GLU A 506 -17.27 -24.14 -20.22
CA GLU A 506 -18.72 -23.87 -20.27
C GLU A 506 -19.40 -24.87 -21.21
N MET A 507 -20.27 -25.70 -20.65
CA MET A 507 -20.99 -26.71 -21.38
C MET A 507 -22.46 -26.34 -21.41
N ALA A 508 -23.17 -26.68 -22.51
CA ALA A 508 -24.62 -26.54 -22.55
C ALA A 508 -25.26 -27.41 -21.45
N TRP A 509 -26.20 -26.85 -20.71
CA TRP A 509 -26.95 -27.57 -19.69
C TRP A 509 -27.66 -28.76 -20.33
N GLY A 510 -27.44 -29.96 -19.80
CA GLY A 510 -27.99 -31.21 -20.34
C GLY A 510 -27.02 -32.08 -21.14
N THR A 511 -25.81 -31.61 -21.45
CA THR A 511 -24.76 -32.42 -22.11
C THR A 511 -23.79 -33.06 -21.12
N ALA A 512 -23.95 -32.79 -19.83
CA ALA A 512 -23.11 -33.37 -18.76
C ALA A 512 -23.43 -34.86 -18.60
N LYS A 513 -22.40 -35.71 -18.56
CA LYS A 513 -22.54 -37.13 -18.29
C LYS A 513 -22.73 -37.38 -16.80
N ASP A 514 -23.68 -38.23 -16.44
CA ASP A 514 -24.01 -38.48 -15.03
C ASP A 514 -22.92 -39.20 -14.25
N ASN A 515 -21.98 -39.85 -14.93
CA ASN A 515 -20.83 -40.53 -14.32
C ASN A 515 -19.57 -39.67 -14.25
N GLU A 516 -19.63 -38.39 -14.63
CA GLU A 516 -18.51 -37.43 -14.60
C GLU A 516 -18.80 -36.32 -13.59
N ALA A 517 -17.84 -36.00 -12.75
CA ALA A 517 -17.92 -34.88 -11.83
C ALA A 517 -16.72 -33.96 -11.94
N TYR A 518 -16.96 -32.69 -12.19
CA TYR A 518 -15.94 -31.64 -12.22
C TYR A 518 -15.89 -30.94 -10.86
N ILE A 519 -14.74 -30.98 -10.20
CA ILE A 519 -14.57 -30.46 -8.85
C ILE A 519 -13.63 -29.27 -8.90
N THR A 520 -14.13 -28.09 -8.58
CA THR A 520 -13.34 -26.87 -8.49
C THR A 520 -13.23 -26.46 -7.04
N PHE A 521 -12.01 -26.41 -6.55
CA PHE A 521 -11.73 -25.84 -5.24
C PHE A 521 -11.55 -24.33 -5.36
N TYR A 522 -12.21 -23.58 -4.50
CA TYR A 522 -12.10 -22.12 -4.49
C TYR A 522 -11.92 -21.58 -3.07
N SER A 523 -11.25 -20.42 -2.98
CA SER A 523 -11.18 -19.70 -1.72
C SER A 523 -12.47 -18.91 -1.52
N PRO A 524 -13.16 -19.03 -0.37
CA PRO A 524 -14.36 -18.24 -0.07
C PRO A 524 -14.17 -16.73 -0.22
N ARG A 525 -12.92 -16.26 -0.09
CA ARG A 525 -12.52 -14.86 -0.26
C ARG A 525 -12.77 -14.30 -1.66
N GLN A 526 -12.90 -15.17 -2.65
CA GLN A 526 -13.05 -14.80 -4.05
C GLN A 526 -14.51 -14.89 -4.50
N GLY A 527 -15.41 -15.23 -3.57
CA GLY A 527 -16.79 -15.57 -3.86
C GLY A 527 -16.93 -16.95 -4.51
N THR A 528 -18.15 -17.45 -4.54
CA THR A 528 -18.46 -18.73 -5.16
C THR A 528 -18.37 -18.61 -6.69
N PRO A 529 -17.55 -19.40 -7.39
CA PRO A 529 -17.47 -19.39 -8.86
C PRO A 529 -18.83 -19.72 -9.50
N HIS A 530 -19.09 -19.19 -10.69
CA HIS A 530 -20.28 -19.56 -11.44
C HIS A 530 -20.30 -21.07 -11.76
N LYS A 531 -21.45 -21.70 -11.63
CA LYS A 531 -21.65 -23.09 -12.03
C LYS A 531 -21.66 -23.16 -13.54
N LEU A 532 -20.73 -23.91 -14.13
CA LEU A 532 -20.51 -23.99 -15.58
C LEU A 532 -21.15 -25.21 -16.23
N ALA A 533 -21.52 -26.20 -15.42
CA ALA A 533 -22.18 -27.42 -15.87
C ALA A 533 -23.04 -28.00 -14.73
N GLN A 534 -23.99 -28.88 -15.03
CA GLN A 534 -24.82 -29.51 -14.00
C GLN A 534 -24.00 -30.36 -13.04
N ASN A 535 -22.99 -31.07 -13.54
CA ASN A 535 -22.05 -31.91 -12.79
C ASN A 535 -20.78 -31.15 -12.31
N HIS A 536 -20.86 -29.82 -12.19
CA HIS A 536 -19.79 -28.98 -11.66
C HIS A 536 -20.01 -28.68 -10.17
N PHE A 537 -19.13 -29.21 -9.32
CA PHE A 537 -19.15 -29.06 -7.86
C PHE A 537 -18.07 -28.06 -7.41
N ARG A 538 -18.47 -27.10 -6.61
CA ARG A 538 -17.63 -25.97 -6.14
C ARG A 538 -17.41 -26.11 -4.64
N LEU A 539 -16.27 -26.62 -4.25
CA LEU A 539 -15.93 -26.91 -2.86
C LEU A 539 -15.04 -25.83 -2.25
N ALA A 540 -15.45 -25.29 -1.12
CA ALA A 540 -14.71 -24.22 -0.46
C ALA A 540 -13.45 -24.71 0.27
N LEU A 541 -12.31 -24.01 0.11
CA LEU A 541 -11.07 -24.19 0.85
C LEU A 541 -11.04 -23.26 2.08
N ALA A 542 -11.79 -23.59 3.13
CA ALA A 542 -11.93 -22.69 4.27
C ALA A 542 -10.77 -22.76 5.29
N LYS A 543 -10.30 -23.95 5.63
CA LYS A 543 -9.28 -24.17 6.69
C LYS A 543 -8.25 -25.25 6.36
N SER A 544 -8.36 -25.91 5.23
CA SER A 544 -7.51 -27.01 4.81
C SER A 544 -6.72 -26.66 3.55
N ASP A 545 -5.54 -27.27 3.41
CA ASP A 545 -4.79 -27.21 2.17
C ASP A 545 -5.50 -28.02 1.04
N LEU A 546 -5.18 -27.68 -0.20
CA LEU A 546 -5.79 -28.32 -1.38
C LEU A 546 -5.61 -29.85 -1.36
N TYR A 547 -4.43 -30.33 -0.96
CA TYR A 547 -4.15 -31.77 -0.86
C TYR A 547 -5.08 -32.47 0.12
N SER A 548 -5.25 -31.92 1.32
CA SER A 548 -6.13 -32.48 2.35
C SER A 548 -7.59 -32.53 1.91
N ARG A 549 -8.03 -31.54 1.11
CA ARG A 549 -9.39 -31.53 0.52
C ARG A 549 -9.55 -32.57 -0.58
N ILE A 550 -8.59 -32.70 -1.49
CA ILE A 550 -8.60 -33.77 -2.49
C ILE A 550 -8.65 -35.14 -1.80
N LEU A 551 -7.81 -35.34 -0.77
CA LEU A 551 -7.77 -36.57 0.00
C LEU A 551 -9.12 -36.87 0.68
N ALA A 552 -9.78 -35.85 1.24
CA ALA A 552 -11.09 -35.99 1.87
C ALA A 552 -12.16 -36.44 0.85
N VAL A 553 -12.21 -35.77 -0.30
CA VAL A 553 -13.15 -36.15 -1.38
C VAL A 553 -12.91 -37.58 -1.84
N LEU A 554 -11.66 -37.98 -2.08
CA LEU A 554 -11.34 -39.34 -2.54
C LEU A 554 -11.70 -40.39 -1.48
N LYS A 555 -11.47 -40.14 -0.19
CA LYS A 555 -11.88 -41.05 0.90
C LYS A 555 -13.41 -41.21 0.98
N VAL A 556 -14.16 -40.14 0.82
CA VAL A 556 -15.61 -40.19 0.83
C VAL A 556 -16.14 -41.01 -0.37
N VAL A 557 -15.56 -40.79 -1.56
CA VAL A 557 -15.91 -41.56 -2.76
C VAL A 557 -15.53 -43.04 -2.60
N GLU A 558 -14.38 -43.36 -2.05
CA GLU A 558 -13.96 -44.75 -1.79
C GLU A 558 -14.90 -45.46 -0.80
N TYR A 559 -15.33 -44.75 0.24
CA TYR A 559 -16.23 -45.28 1.24
C TYR A 559 -17.66 -45.51 0.72
N GLU A 560 -18.19 -44.53 -0.02
CA GLU A 560 -19.57 -44.56 -0.49
C GLU A 560 -19.76 -45.37 -1.79
N MET A 561 -18.67 -45.63 -2.53
CA MET A 561 -18.72 -46.32 -3.83
C MET A 561 -17.65 -47.41 -3.96
N PRO A 562 -17.62 -48.40 -3.06
CA PRO A 562 -16.54 -49.39 -3.01
C PRO A 562 -16.52 -50.33 -4.27
N ASP A 563 -17.65 -50.54 -4.90
CA ASP A 563 -17.83 -51.47 -6.04
C ASP A 563 -17.66 -50.81 -7.41
N ARG A 564 -17.40 -49.48 -7.46
CA ARG A 564 -17.25 -48.76 -8.74
C ARG A 564 -15.77 -48.51 -9.06
N GLN A 565 -15.48 -48.58 -10.36
CA GLN A 565 -14.16 -48.17 -10.85
C GLN A 565 -14.09 -46.65 -10.90
N VAL A 566 -13.14 -46.05 -10.16
CA VAL A 566 -12.99 -44.60 -10.08
C VAL A 566 -11.74 -44.15 -10.83
N THR A 567 -11.93 -43.28 -11.83
CA THR A 567 -10.83 -42.67 -12.60
C THR A 567 -10.70 -41.18 -12.19
N VAL A 568 -9.54 -40.81 -11.70
CA VAL A 568 -9.26 -39.46 -11.18
C VAL A 568 -8.38 -38.70 -12.16
N TYR A 569 -8.86 -37.56 -12.64
CA TYR A 569 -8.12 -36.65 -13.49
C TYR A 569 -7.70 -35.43 -12.70
N ILE A 570 -6.39 -35.18 -12.61
CA ILE A 570 -5.86 -33.98 -11.93
C ILE A 570 -5.27 -33.07 -13.00
N GLY A 571 -5.93 -31.93 -13.24
CA GLY A 571 -5.46 -30.88 -14.13
C GLY A 571 -4.59 -29.86 -13.37
N TRP A 572 -3.50 -29.45 -13.97
CA TRP A 572 -2.55 -28.56 -13.33
C TRP A 572 -2.21 -27.34 -14.20
N PRO A 573 -2.49 -26.09 -13.77
CA PRO A 573 -2.01 -24.91 -14.47
C PRO A 573 -0.53 -24.65 -14.13
N MET A 574 0.37 -24.83 -15.08
CA MET A 574 1.80 -24.53 -14.89
C MET A 574 2.23 -23.31 -15.69
N SER A 575 2.60 -22.23 -15.04
CA SER A 575 2.98 -20.99 -15.71
C SER A 575 4.46 -20.56 -15.54
N SER A 576 5.18 -20.99 -14.49
CA SER A 576 6.58 -20.59 -14.29
C SER A 576 7.45 -21.64 -13.57
N TRP A 577 8.79 -21.48 -13.61
CA TRP A 577 9.72 -22.37 -12.93
C TRP A 577 9.65 -22.24 -11.39
N LEU A 578 9.33 -21.06 -10.86
CA LEU A 578 9.07 -20.86 -9.43
C LEU A 578 7.79 -21.57 -8.99
N ASP A 579 6.76 -21.57 -9.83
CA ASP A 579 5.57 -22.39 -9.63
C ASP A 579 5.95 -23.88 -9.60
N ARG A 580 6.96 -24.30 -10.36
CA ARG A 580 7.44 -25.69 -10.37
C ARG A 580 8.10 -26.10 -9.05
N ILE A 581 8.80 -25.22 -8.34
CA ILE A 581 9.48 -25.57 -7.09
C ILE A 581 8.51 -25.84 -5.94
N SER A 582 7.49 -25.02 -5.78
CA SER A 582 6.53 -25.21 -4.69
C SER A 582 5.40 -26.18 -5.06
N ILE A 583 5.02 -26.24 -6.33
CA ILE A 583 4.25 -27.33 -6.90
C ILE A 583 5.01 -28.65 -6.70
N GLY A 584 6.34 -28.64 -6.72
CA GLY A 584 7.15 -29.82 -6.45
C GLY A 584 6.76 -30.54 -5.15
N VAL A 585 6.55 -29.81 -4.06
CA VAL A 585 6.12 -30.41 -2.78
C VAL A 585 4.69 -30.93 -2.86
N MET A 586 3.80 -30.23 -3.54
CA MET A 586 2.41 -30.64 -3.69
C MET A 586 2.28 -31.76 -4.73
N VAL A 587 3.00 -31.69 -5.86
CA VAL A 587 3.10 -32.79 -6.85
C VAL A 587 3.63 -34.04 -6.17
N PHE A 588 4.65 -33.93 -5.33
CA PHE A 588 5.18 -35.07 -4.57
C PHE A 588 4.12 -35.69 -3.64
N LYS A 589 3.29 -34.87 -2.99
CA LYS A 589 2.16 -35.33 -2.19
C LYS A 589 1.10 -35.98 -3.07
N LEU A 590 0.73 -35.36 -4.20
CA LEU A 590 -0.27 -35.89 -5.14
C LEU A 590 0.18 -37.20 -5.81
N MET A 591 1.48 -37.35 -6.11
CA MET A 591 2.05 -38.61 -6.63
C MET A 591 2.00 -39.76 -5.62
N ARG A 592 1.70 -39.52 -4.35
CA ARG A 592 1.44 -40.56 -3.35
C ARG A 592 0.00 -41.04 -3.32
N LEU A 593 -0.95 -40.30 -3.91
CA LEU A 593 -2.37 -40.67 -3.94
C LEU A 593 -2.62 -42.06 -4.54
N PRO A 594 -1.99 -42.48 -5.66
CA PRO A 594 -2.16 -43.84 -6.19
C PRO A 594 -1.77 -44.95 -5.23
N ARG A 595 -0.83 -44.68 -4.30
CA ARG A 595 -0.45 -45.64 -3.25
C ARG A 595 -1.46 -45.72 -2.11
N LEU A 596 -2.18 -44.61 -1.87
CA LEU A 596 -3.22 -44.53 -0.82
C LEU A 596 -4.56 -45.09 -1.30
N PHE A 597 -4.83 -45.03 -2.61
CA PHE A 597 -6.05 -45.50 -3.24
C PHE A 597 -5.71 -46.48 -4.38
N PRO A 598 -5.34 -47.74 -4.07
CA PRO A 598 -4.91 -48.71 -5.07
C PRO A 598 -6.00 -49.12 -6.06
N ASN A 599 -7.28 -48.93 -5.69
CA ASN A 599 -8.45 -49.24 -6.51
C ASN A 599 -8.83 -48.11 -7.47
N PHE A 600 -8.15 -46.93 -7.40
CA PHE A 600 -8.43 -45.78 -8.24
C PHE A 600 -7.39 -45.67 -9.35
N GLN A 601 -7.83 -45.32 -10.54
CA GLN A 601 -6.93 -44.98 -11.66
C GLN A 601 -6.67 -43.47 -11.66
N PHE A 602 -5.39 -43.09 -11.65
CA PHE A 602 -4.99 -41.69 -11.61
C PHE A 602 -4.36 -41.26 -12.94
N ASN A 603 -4.97 -40.25 -13.56
CA ASN A 603 -4.47 -39.55 -14.74
C ASN A 603 -3.99 -38.16 -14.35
N ILE A 604 -2.69 -38.00 -14.15
CA ILE A 604 -2.08 -36.70 -13.81
C ILE A 604 -1.51 -36.11 -15.12
N ASN A 605 -2.26 -35.21 -15.73
CA ASN A 605 -1.84 -34.54 -16.96
C ASN A 605 -1.12 -33.25 -16.63
N TYR A 606 0.15 -33.15 -17.02
CA TYR A 606 0.85 -31.88 -17.13
C TYR A 606 0.35 -31.15 -18.37
N PRO A 607 -0.22 -29.94 -18.28
CA PRO A 607 -0.66 -29.22 -19.46
C PRO A 607 0.55 -28.71 -20.24
N GLY A 608 0.99 -29.47 -21.18
CA GLY A 608 1.97 -29.09 -22.19
C GLY A 608 1.45 -29.29 -23.61
N ARG A 609 0.29 -29.93 -23.79
CA ARG A 609 -0.37 -30.06 -25.10
C ARG A 609 -1.89 -30.08 -24.88
N GLY A 610 -2.58 -29.14 -25.54
CA GLY A 610 -4.03 -29.07 -25.48
C GLY A 610 -4.64 -30.42 -25.86
N ILE A 611 -5.61 -30.83 -25.04
CA ILE A 611 -6.59 -31.80 -25.50
C ILE A 611 -7.54 -31.01 -26.42
N SER A 612 -7.39 -31.24 -27.73
CA SER A 612 -8.28 -30.75 -28.77
C SER A 612 -9.70 -31.24 -28.55
#